data_6f310f271e432efe8a80a2fa91177b90
#
_entry.id   6f310f271e432efe8a80a2fa91177b90
#
_cell.length_a   1.000
_cell.length_b   1.000
_cell.length_c   1.000
_cell.angle_alpha   90.00
_cell.angle_beta   90.00
_cell.angle_gamma   90.00
#
_symmetry.space_group_name_H-M   'P 1'
#
loop_
_entity.id
_entity.type
_entity.pdbx_description
1 polymer ?
#
loop_
_entity_poly.entity_id
_entity_poly.type
_entity_poly.pdbx_seq_one_letter_code
_entity_poly.pdbx_strand_id
1 'polypeptide(L)'
;MRLLPAGENALLIEFADLLETMSYHRSMVRQRPDAVVELVPAARTVLVIFDGAPAPILEWVAALEPAVDDPTAASEAVTIPVTYDGADLDDVARLTGLSTAEVVAAHTEQTWTVAFGGFAPGFGYLVGTDTRLHVPRRDSPRTSVPAGAVGMAGEFSGIYPRSSPGGWQLIG
;
A
#
# COMPACT_ATOMS: atom_id res chain seq x y z
N MET A 1 10.82 -6.11 13.95
CA MET A 1 9.89 -5.08 14.47
C MET A 1 10.66 -4.08 15.31
N ARG A 2 10.48 -2.76 15.09
CA ARG A 2 11.10 -1.65 15.82
C ARG A 2 10.02 -0.67 16.28
N LEU A 3 10.06 -0.26 17.56
CA LEU A 3 9.08 0.66 18.14
C LEU A 3 9.67 2.07 18.25
N LEU A 4 8.94 3.05 17.74
CA LEU A 4 9.35 4.47 17.72
C LEU A 4 8.23 5.32 18.34
N PRO A 5 8.54 6.17 19.34
CA PRO A 5 7.55 7.13 19.83
C PRO A 5 7.10 8.10 18.71
N ALA A 6 5.81 8.38 18.63
CA ALA A 6 5.22 9.28 17.64
C ALA A 6 4.32 10.33 18.33
N GLY A 7 4.89 11.09 19.27
CA GLY A 7 4.16 11.99 20.17
C GLY A 7 3.81 11.31 21.49
N GLU A 8 2.87 11.89 22.23
CA GLU A 8 2.50 11.41 23.58
C GLU A 8 1.55 10.20 23.52
N ASN A 9 0.67 10.17 22.51
CA ASN A 9 -0.44 9.22 22.39
C ASN A 9 -0.34 8.39 21.10
N ALA A 10 0.85 8.20 20.54
CA ALA A 10 1.04 7.38 19.37
C ALA A 10 2.37 6.64 19.37
N LEU A 11 2.38 5.48 18.75
CA LEU A 11 3.53 4.61 18.54
C LEU A 11 3.63 4.24 17.07
N LEU A 12 4.78 4.51 16.44
CA LEU A 12 5.06 4.03 15.11
C LEU A 12 5.82 2.71 15.19
N ILE A 13 5.29 1.68 14.60
CA ILE A 13 5.88 0.34 14.56
C ILE A 13 6.45 0.11 13.17
N GLU A 14 7.75 -0.11 13.07
CA GLU A 14 8.44 -0.40 11.81
C GLU A 14 8.70 -1.90 11.68
N PHE A 15 8.47 -2.42 10.48
CA PHE A 15 8.64 -3.81 10.07
C PHE A 15 9.65 -3.95 8.93
N ALA A 16 10.08 -5.17 8.63
CA ALA A 16 11.07 -5.45 7.60
C ALA A 16 10.52 -5.17 6.20
N ASP A 17 9.28 -5.57 5.93
CA ASP A 17 8.63 -5.48 4.62
C ASP A 17 7.11 -5.36 4.75
N LEU A 18 6.44 -5.27 3.59
CA LEU A 18 4.98 -5.15 3.51
C LEU A 18 4.27 -6.40 4.05
N LEU A 19 4.79 -7.59 3.76
CA LEU A 19 4.16 -8.84 4.19
C LEU A 19 4.11 -8.93 5.71
N GLU A 20 5.23 -8.65 6.38
CA GLU A 20 5.32 -8.60 7.84
C GLU A 20 4.37 -7.52 8.39
N THR A 21 4.38 -6.32 7.78
CA THR A 21 3.51 -5.20 8.19
C THR A 21 2.03 -5.59 8.16
N MET A 22 1.57 -6.16 7.04
CA MET A 22 0.16 -6.54 6.87
C MET A 22 -0.23 -7.72 7.77
N SER A 23 0.68 -8.65 8.01
CA SER A 23 0.48 -9.76 8.91
C SER A 23 0.25 -9.28 10.37
N TYR A 24 1.12 -8.40 10.86
CA TYR A 24 0.95 -7.81 12.18
C TYR A 24 -0.25 -6.87 12.25
N HIS A 25 -0.52 -6.08 11.22
CA HIS A 25 -1.70 -5.21 11.18
C HIS A 25 -3.01 -6.02 11.31
N ARG A 26 -3.11 -7.17 10.64
CA ARG A 26 -4.28 -8.07 10.81
C ARG A 26 -4.41 -8.58 12.25
N SER A 27 -3.31 -8.94 12.89
CA SER A 27 -3.32 -9.32 14.32
C SER A 27 -3.74 -8.16 15.22
N MET A 28 -3.23 -6.97 14.97
CA MET A 28 -3.61 -5.75 15.68
C MET A 28 -5.10 -5.46 15.58
N VAL A 29 -5.69 -5.58 14.39
CA VAL A 29 -7.13 -5.39 14.17
C VAL A 29 -7.96 -6.43 14.93
N ARG A 30 -7.55 -7.70 14.91
CA ARG A 30 -8.27 -8.79 15.58
C ARG A 30 -8.20 -8.73 17.10
N GLN A 31 -7.09 -8.22 17.66
CA GLN A 31 -6.80 -8.22 19.10
C GLN A 31 -6.75 -6.80 19.67
N ARG A 32 -7.39 -5.84 18.99
CA ARG A 32 -7.34 -4.42 19.30
C ARG A 32 -7.89 -4.14 20.70
N PRO A 33 -7.11 -3.56 21.62
CA PRO A 33 -7.62 -3.08 22.92
C PRO A 33 -8.51 -1.85 22.75
N ASP A 34 -9.44 -1.63 23.68
CA ASP A 34 -10.33 -0.47 23.68
C ASP A 34 -9.58 0.88 23.71
N ALA A 35 -8.41 0.89 24.35
CA ALA A 35 -7.55 2.08 24.41
C ALA A 35 -6.90 2.46 23.06
N VAL A 36 -6.88 1.56 22.09
CA VAL A 36 -6.36 1.87 20.74
C VAL A 36 -7.46 2.57 19.94
N VAL A 37 -7.23 3.84 19.60
CA VAL A 37 -8.18 4.69 18.86
C VAL A 37 -8.12 4.43 17.36
N GLU A 38 -6.90 4.29 16.81
CA GLU A 38 -6.72 4.11 15.37
C GLU A 38 -5.46 3.27 15.05
N LEU A 39 -5.53 2.53 13.96
CA LEU A 39 -4.42 1.77 13.37
C LEU A 39 -4.25 2.21 11.92
N VAL A 40 -3.12 2.84 11.59
CA VAL A 40 -2.85 3.33 10.24
C VAL A 40 -1.69 2.54 9.62
N PRO A 41 -1.98 1.57 8.76
CA PRO A 41 -0.95 0.81 8.06
C PRO A 41 -0.34 1.60 6.89
N ALA A 42 0.92 1.31 6.62
CA ALA A 42 1.67 1.78 5.46
C ALA A 42 2.58 0.65 4.94
N ALA A 43 3.45 0.93 3.98
CA ALA A 43 4.29 -0.09 3.34
C ALA A 43 5.16 -0.90 4.32
N ARG A 44 5.70 -0.24 5.34
CA ARG A 44 6.60 -0.88 6.32
C ARG A 44 6.34 -0.44 7.76
N THR A 45 5.23 0.25 8.00
CA THR A 45 4.91 0.75 9.34
C THR A 45 3.42 0.62 9.64
N VAL A 46 3.11 0.52 10.94
CA VAL A 46 1.76 0.75 11.46
C VAL A 46 1.86 1.85 12.52
N LEU A 47 1.11 2.93 12.34
CA LEU A 47 0.92 3.93 13.38
C LEU A 47 -0.24 3.48 14.27
N VAL A 48 0.03 3.36 15.56
CA VAL A 48 -0.96 3.04 16.61
C VAL A 48 -1.25 4.32 17.38
N ILE A 49 -2.48 4.82 17.29
CA ILE A 49 -2.95 5.96 18.09
C ILE A 49 -3.77 5.41 19.25
N PHE A 50 -3.53 5.88 20.46
CA PHE A 50 -4.17 5.35 21.67
C PHE A 50 -4.47 6.44 22.70
N ASP A 51 -5.43 6.14 23.58
CA ASP A 51 -5.75 6.94 24.74
C ASP A 51 -5.13 6.34 26.01
N GLY A 52 -4.65 7.19 26.91
CA GLY A 52 -4.13 6.80 28.22
C GLY A 52 -2.64 6.50 28.22
N ALA A 53 -2.20 5.64 29.15
CA ALA A 53 -0.78 5.35 29.38
C ALA A 53 -0.20 4.45 28.27
N PRO A 54 1.05 4.69 27.82
CA PRO A 54 1.66 3.87 26.76
C PRO A 54 2.04 2.44 27.21
N ALA A 55 2.26 2.19 28.52
CA ALA A 55 2.76 0.91 29.00
C ALA A 55 1.88 -0.28 28.61
N PRO A 56 0.53 -0.27 28.79
CA PRO A 56 -0.33 -1.37 28.34
C PRO A 56 -0.29 -1.59 26.82
N ILE A 57 -0.10 -0.53 26.04
CA ILE A 57 -0.01 -0.63 24.57
C ILE A 57 1.30 -1.30 24.16
N LEU A 58 2.41 -0.97 24.81
CA LEU A 58 3.71 -1.60 24.59
C LEU A 58 3.68 -3.09 24.94
N GLU A 59 3.03 -3.46 26.06
CA GLU A 59 2.84 -4.85 26.45
C GLU A 59 1.98 -5.63 25.44
N TRP A 60 0.87 -5.02 24.98
CA TRP A 60 0.03 -5.61 23.95
C TRP A 60 0.81 -5.82 22.65
N VAL A 61 1.52 -4.81 22.15
CA VAL A 61 2.32 -4.93 20.93
C VAL A 61 3.41 -6.00 21.06
N ALA A 62 4.06 -6.11 22.22
CA ALA A 62 5.09 -7.11 22.46
C ALA A 62 4.56 -8.55 22.51
N ALA A 63 3.26 -8.74 22.81
CA ALA A 63 2.60 -10.05 22.85
C ALA A 63 1.99 -10.44 21.49
N LEU A 64 1.99 -9.54 20.49
CA LEU A 64 1.42 -9.85 19.17
C LEU A 64 2.29 -10.85 18.40
N GLU A 65 1.61 -11.81 17.79
CA GLU A 65 2.19 -12.71 16.78
C GLU A 65 1.63 -12.34 15.39
N PRO A 66 2.40 -12.53 14.32
CA PRO A 66 1.90 -12.26 12.97
C PRO A 66 0.72 -13.17 12.63
N ALA A 67 -0.32 -12.62 12.04
CA ALA A 67 -1.44 -13.41 11.58
C ALA A 67 -1.02 -14.31 10.40
N VAL A 68 -1.39 -15.56 10.47
CA VAL A 68 -1.30 -16.46 9.31
C VAL A 68 -2.42 -16.09 8.34
N ASP A 69 -2.11 -16.01 7.05
CA ASP A 69 -3.11 -15.78 6.02
C ASP A 69 -4.11 -16.93 5.99
N ASP A 70 -5.38 -16.59 5.98
CA ASP A 70 -6.45 -17.52 5.68
C ASP A 70 -6.71 -17.50 4.17
N PRO A 71 -6.26 -18.51 3.42
CA PRO A 71 -6.46 -18.54 1.96
C PRO A 71 -7.95 -18.67 1.58
N THR A 72 -8.84 -18.92 2.55
CA THR A 72 -10.29 -19.03 2.33
C THR A 72 -11.03 -17.70 2.52
N ALA A 73 -10.36 -16.64 3.01
CA ALA A 73 -10.91 -15.31 3.12
C ALA A 73 -10.97 -14.66 1.72
N ALA A 74 -11.82 -15.19 0.84
CA ALA A 74 -12.05 -14.64 -0.49
C ALA A 74 -12.73 -13.27 -0.35
N SER A 75 -12.04 -12.22 -0.73
CA SER A 75 -12.68 -10.94 -1.04
C SER A 75 -13.28 -11.00 -2.45
N GLU A 76 -14.44 -10.36 -2.63
CA GLU A 76 -15.03 -10.22 -3.96
C GLU A 76 -14.10 -9.42 -4.87
N ALA A 77 -13.77 -9.98 -6.04
CA ALA A 77 -12.94 -9.29 -7.01
C ALA A 77 -13.78 -8.29 -7.81
N VAL A 78 -13.29 -7.06 -7.93
CA VAL A 78 -13.91 -6.01 -8.74
C VAL A 78 -13.07 -5.80 -10.00
N THR A 79 -13.68 -5.86 -11.17
CA THR A 79 -13.01 -5.55 -12.44
C THR A 79 -13.11 -4.06 -12.73
N ILE A 80 -11.97 -3.40 -12.90
CA ILE A 80 -11.88 -1.97 -13.22
C ILE A 80 -11.34 -1.85 -14.66
N PRO A 81 -12.11 -1.32 -15.62
CA PRO A 81 -11.63 -1.10 -16.98
C PRO A 81 -10.58 0.03 -17.00
N VAL A 82 -9.48 -0.20 -17.71
CA VAL A 82 -8.37 0.76 -17.84
C VAL A 82 -8.05 0.98 -19.32
N THR A 83 -7.91 2.26 -19.71
CA THR A 83 -7.33 2.63 -20.99
C THR A 83 -5.83 2.89 -20.78
N TYR A 84 -4.98 2.12 -21.45
CA TYR A 84 -3.51 2.22 -21.27
C TYR A 84 -2.92 3.29 -22.21
N ASP A 85 -3.20 4.54 -21.92
CA ASP A 85 -2.72 5.73 -22.62
C ASP A 85 -1.93 6.69 -21.73
N GLY A 86 -1.46 6.16 -20.58
CA GLY A 86 -0.72 6.93 -19.58
C GLY A 86 0.59 7.48 -20.13
N ALA A 87 0.91 8.72 -19.75
CA ALA A 87 2.04 9.47 -20.28
C ALA A 87 3.42 8.84 -20.01
N ASP A 88 3.50 7.86 -19.09
CA ASP A 88 4.76 7.20 -18.73
C ASP A 88 4.78 5.71 -19.13
N LEU A 89 3.82 5.22 -19.93
CA LEU A 89 3.77 3.81 -20.32
C LEU A 89 5.05 3.37 -21.07
N ASP A 90 5.57 4.19 -21.97
CA ASP A 90 6.84 3.93 -22.68
C ASP A 90 8.05 3.98 -21.72
N ASP A 91 8.01 4.85 -20.71
CA ASP A 91 9.06 4.92 -19.68
C ASP A 91 9.06 3.68 -18.80
N VAL A 92 7.87 3.19 -18.42
CA VAL A 92 7.71 1.93 -17.67
C VAL A 92 8.23 0.76 -18.50
N ALA A 93 7.89 0.68 -19.78
CA ALA A 93 8.41 -0.35 -20.68
C ALA A 93 9.94 -0.35 -20.72
N ARG A 94 10.56 0.82 -20.84
CA ARG A 94 12.02 0.98 -20.82
C ARG A 94 12.64 0.60 -19.47
N LEU A 95 12.01 0.99 -18.35
CA LEU A 95 12.49 0.73 -16.99
C LEU A 95 12.44 -0.77 -16.64
N THR A 96 11.41 -1.46 -17.13
CA THR A 96 11.21 -2.90 -16.89
C THR A 96 11.92 -3.79 -17.89
N GLY A 97 12.36 -3.25 -19.04
CA GLY A 97 12.89 -4.01 -20.17
C GLY A 97 11.80 -4.79 -20.93
N LEU A 98 10.54 -4.47 -20.74
CA LEU A 98 9.39 -5.04 -21.42
C LEU A 98 8.96 -4.12 -22.59
N SER A 99 8.23 -4.67 -23.56
CA SER A 99 7.45 -3.83 -24.48
C SER A 99 6.22 -3.25 -23.77
N THR A 100 5.62 -2.19 -24.32
CA THR A 100 4.38 -1.61 -23.78
C THR A 100 3.25 -2.64 -23.74
N ALA A 101 3.14 -3.51 -24.74
CA ALA A 101 2.18 -4.59 -24.77
C ALA A 101 2.40 -5.62 -23.64
N GLU A 102 3.65 -5.95 -23.34
CA GLU A 102 3.98 -6.86 -22.22
C GLU A 102 3.73 -6.19 -20.86
N VAL A 103 3.97 -4.87 -20.72
CA VAL A 103 3.59 -4.12 -19.49
C VAL A 103 2.09 -4.20 -19.27
N VAL A 104 1.29 -3.94 -20.31
CA VAL A 104 -0.18 -4.03 -20.25
C VAL A 104 -0.61 -5.45 -19.89
N ALA A 105 -0.08 -6.46 -20.55
CA ALA A 105 -0.38 -7.86 -20.28
C ALA A 105 -0.06 -8.22 -18.82
N ALA A 106 1.15 -7.93 -18.36
CA ALA A 106 1.57 -8.21 -16.99
C ALA A 106 0.70 -7.48 -15.94
N HIS A 107 0.23 -6.27 -16.26
CA HIS A 107 -0.65 -5.52 -15.36
C HIS A 107 -2.08 -6.08 -15.33
N THR A 108 -2.60 -6.59 -16.46
CA THR A 108 -3.97 -7.10 -16.58
C THR A 108 -4.13 -8.58 -16.24
N GLU A 109 -3.09 -9.40 -16.39
CA GLU A 109 -3.14 -10.85 -16.20
C GLU A 109 -3.00 -11.30 -14.74
N GLN A 110 -2.86 -10.37 -13.80
CA GLN A 110 -2.78 -10.67 -12.38
C GLN A 110 -3.95 -10.07 -11.60
N THR A 111 -4.17 -10.59 -10.41
CA THR A 111 -5.08 -9.98 -9.43
C THR A 111 -4.30 -9.00 -8.57
N TRP A 112 -4.80 -7.79 -8.49
CA TRP A 112 -4.28 -6.77 -7.58
C TRP A 112 -5.04 -6.80 -6.26
N THR A 113 -4.32 -6.83 -5.15
CA THR A 113 -4.91 -6.82 -3.81
C THR A 113 -4.65 -5.47 -3.14
N VAL A 114 -5.65 -4.87 -2.52
CA VAL A 114 -5.47 -3.67 -1.71
C VAL A 114 -4.69 -4.04 -0.45
N ALA A 115 -3.44 -3.62 -0.37
CA ALA A 115 -2.63 -3.82 0.83
C ALA A 115 -3.07 -2.89 1.95
N PHE A 116 -3.19 -1.60 1.65
CA PHE A 116 -3.68 -0.57 2.60
C PHE A 116 -4.22 0.64 1.86
N GLY A 117 -5.01 1.46 2.56
CA GLY A 117 -5.42 2.79 2.11
C GLY A 117 -4.47 3.87 2.63
N GLY A 118 -4.25 4.94 1.86
CA GLY A 118 -3.39 6.05 2.30
C GLY A 118 -3.32 7.16 1.26
N PHE A 119 -2.44 8.13 1.45
CA PHE A 119 -2.24 9.29 0.58
C PHE A 119 -3.47 10.19 0.46
N ALA A 120 -4.63 9.66 0.06
CA ALA A 120 -5.87 10.41 -0.09
C ALA A 120 -7.07 9.50 0.18
N PRO A 121 -8.22 10.04 0.64
CA PRO A 121 -9.45 9.25 0.75
C PRO A 121 -9.80 8.57 -0.59
N GLY A 122 -10.00 7.24 -0.54
CA GLY A 122 -10.28 6.42 -1.71
C GLY A 122 -9.04 5.96 -2.51
N PHE A 123 -7.82 6.33 -2.11
CA PHE A 123 -6.61 5.79 -2.73
C PHE A 123 -6.19 4.49 -2.05
N GLY A 124 -6.15 3.40 -2.81
CA GLY A 124 -5.63 2.09 -2.38
C GLY A 124 -4.23 1.83 -2.95
N TYR A 125 -3.33 1.38 -2.09
CA TYR A 125 -2.05 0.82 -2.51
C TYR A 125 -2.27 -0.64 -2.87
N LEU A 126 -2.18 -0.94 -4.17
CA LEU A 126 -2.45 -2.26 -4.74
C LEU A 126 -1.14 -3.01 -4.93
N VAL A 127 -1.10 -4.27 -4.53
CA VAL A 127 0.03 -5.18 -4.75
C VAL A 127 -0.37 -6.32 -5.66
N GLY A 128 0.51 -6.64 -6.58
CA GLY A 128 0.41 -7.78 -7.48
C GLY A 128 1.51 -8.80 -7.21
N THR A 129 1.55 -9.85 -8.00
CA THR A 129 2.53 -10.93 -7.89
C THR A 129 3.67 -10.82 -8.90
N ASP A 130 3.52 -10.02 -9.94
CA ASP A 130 4.52 -9.87 -11.00
C ASP A 130 5.56 -8.80 -10.65
N THR A 131 6.71 -9.24 -10.15
CA THR A 131 7.81 -8.36 -9.75
C THR A 131 8.49 -7.62 -10.91
N ARG A 132 8.24 -8.02 -12.17
CA ARG A 132 8.77 -7.31 -13.34
C ARG A 132 8.21 -5.89 -13.45
N LEU A 133 7.04 -5.65 -12.84
CA LEU A 133 6.37 -4.35 -12.83
C LEU A 133 6.86 -3.39 -11.73
N HIS A 134 7.89 -3.74 -10.97
CA HIS A 134 8.46 -2.86 -9.96
C HIS A 134 9.27 -1.74 -10.63
N VAL A 135 8.79 -0.51 -10.52
CA VAL A 135 9.41 0.67 -11.13
C VAL A 135 9.64 1.78 -10.10
N PRO A 136 10.72 2.58 -10.23
CA PRO A 136 10.94 3.71 -9.34
C PRO A 136 9.89 4.80 -9.54
N ARG A 137 9.72 5.64 -8.55
CA ARG A 137 9.00 6.91 -8.73
C ARG A 137 9.72 7.78 -9.75
N ARG A 138 9.00 8.73 -10.33
CA ARG A 138 9.59 9.77 -11.17
C ARG A 138 10.53 10.65 -10.33
N ASP A 139 11.64 11.07 -10.92
CA ASP A 139 12.57 12.02 -10.29
C ASP A 139 11.90 13.38 -10.01
N SER A 140 11.00 13.79 -10.89
CA SER A 140 10.21 15.01 -10.74
C SER A 140 8.72 14.68 -10.67
N PRO A 141 8.09 14.88 -9.51
CA PRO A 141 6.66 14.65 -9.37
C PRO A 141 5.85 15.66 -10.20
N ARG A 142 4.68 15.23 -10.69
CA ARG A 142 3.72 16.11 -11.35
C ARG A 142 3.01 16.96 -10.30
N THR A 143 2.72 18.21 -10.65
CA THR A 143 1.89 19.11 -9.82
C THR A 143 0.43 18.70 -9.85
N SER A 144 -0.01 17.99 -10.89
CA SER A 144 -1.36 17.47 -11.04
C SER A 144 -1.35 16.17 -11.83
N VAL A 145 -1.95 15.14 -11.24
CA VAL A 145 -2.31 13.86 -11.85
C VAL A 145 -3.84 13.82 -11.93
N PRO A 146 -4.46 13.52 -13.07
CA PRO A 146 -5.92 13.51 -13.20
C PRO A 146 -6.56 12.41 -12.34
N ALA A 147 -7.82 12.62 -11.97
CA ALA A 147 -8.65 11.57 -11.37
C ALA A 147 -8.84 10.42 -12.38
N GLY A 148 -8.83 9.19 -11.89
CA GLY A 148 -8.92 7.99 -12.71
C GLY A 148 -7.57 7.49 -13.24
N ALA A 149 -6.51 8.29 -13.22
CA ALA A 149 -5.19 7.84 -13.69
C ALA A 149 -4.71 6.62 -12.91
N VAL A 150 -4.17 5.64 -13.62
CA VAL A 150 -3.52 4.46 -13.06
C VAL A 150 -2.03 4.68 -13.03
N GLY A 151 -1.43 4.56 -11.85
CA GLY A 151 -0.01 4.78 -11.65
C GLY A 151 0.68 3.62 -10.96
N MET A 152 2.01 3.55 -11.16
CA MET A 152 2.88 2.53 -10.57
C MET A 152 4.09 3.18 -9.90
N ALA A 153 4.49 2.66 -8.74
CA ALA A 153 5.74 3.05 -8.06
C ALA A 153 6.14 2.00 -7.01
N GLY A 154 7.42 1.64 -6.97
CA GLY A 154 7.88 0.53 -6.16
C GLY A 154 7.18 -0.76 -6.57
N GLU A 155 6.65 -1.48 -5.62
CA GLU A 155 5.85 -2.70 -5.79
C GLU A 155 4.35 -2.43 -5.95
N PHE A 156 3.94 -1.15 -5.96
CA PHE A 156 2.53 -0.76 -5.92
C PHE A 156 2.00 -0.30 -7.26
N SER A 157 0.74 -0.62 -7.51
CA SER A 157 -0.15 0.08 -8.43
C SER A 157 -1.22 0.86 -7.66
N GLY A 158 -1.88 1.81 -8.29
CA GLY A 158 -2.96 2.57 -7.65
C GLY A 158 -3.71 3.44 -8.64
N ILE A 159 -4.96 3.74 -8.29
CA ILE A 159 -5.85 4.58 -9.09
C ILE A 159 -6.09 5.88 -8.33
N TYR A 160 -5.81 7.01 -8.96
CA TYR A 160 -6.00 8.32 -8.34
C TYR A 160 -7.49 8.65 -8.23
N PRO A 161 -8.09 8.78 -7.02
CA PRO A 161 -9.53 9.01 -6.88
C PRO A 161 -9.93 10.44 -7.20
N ARG A 162 -8.97 11.37 -7.20
CA ARG A 162 -9.15 12.80 -7.49
C ARG A 162 -7.86 13.39 -8.05
N SER A 163 -7.96 14.54 -8.70
CA SER A 163 -6.76 15.27 -9.13
C SER A 163 -5.90 15.66 -7.93
N SER A 164 -4.61 15.34 -8.00
CA SER A 164 -3.65 15.58 -6.91
C SER A 164 -2.21 15.59 -7.45
N PRO A 165 -1.24 16.18 -6.75
CA PRO A 165 0.17 16.00 -7.08
C PRO A 165 0.57 14.53 -6.95
N GLY A 166 1.54 14.08 -7.76
CA GLY A 166 2.01 12.70 -7.67
C GLY A 166 3.29 12.43 -8.45
N GLY A 167 4.09 11.50 -7.94
CA GLY A 167 5.36 11.08 -8.57
C GLY A 167 5.35 9.64 -9.07
N TRP A 168 4.18 9.04 -9.27
CA TRP A 168 4.07 7.70 -9.82
C TRP A 168 4.13 7.73 -11.35
N GLN A 169 4.60 6.64 -11.95
CA GLN A 169 4.59 6.44 -13.40
C GLN A 169 3.17 6.16 -13.86
N LEU A 170 2.60 7.00 -14.71
CA LEU A 170 1.23 6.86 -15.19
C LEU A 170 1.19 5.94 -16.41
N ILE A 171 0.42 4.85 -16.31
CA ILE A 171 0.27 3.85 -17.38
C ILE A 171 -1.12 3.87 -18.03
N GLY A 172 -2.10 4.52 -17.36
CA GLY A 172 -3.48 4.61 -17.86
C GLY A 172 -4.30 5.67 -17.15
#